data_66835b3ddf02b499c8263bf8c4f93936
#
_entry.id   66835b3ddf02b499c8263bf8c4f93936
#
_cell.length_a   1.000
_cell.length_b   1.000
_cell.length_c   1.000
_cell.angle_alpha   90.00
_cell.angle_beta   90.00
_cell.angle_gamma   90.00
#
_symmetry.space_group_name_H-M   'P 1'
#
loop_
_entity.id
_entity.type
_entity.pdbx_description
1 polymer ?
#
loop_
_entity_poly.entity_id
_entity_poly.type
_entity_poly.pdbx_seq_one_letter_code
_entity_poly.pdbx_strand_id
1 'polypeptide(L)'
;MVRRVSVSIVGLLIMWLSSGANAQDAAPENSASAPCWEVQVAPFALHWSNSSEHKHVYLLGIERSHPAKPSWVAADETVWGVSAFRNSFGQSSAYAFAGYRWNSLFGHSPLFFKLTGGLLYGYRKPYENKVPFNHNGFSPGLIPIVGYQLTPNDSIQTGVLGTAGMIFTYGRRF
;
A
#
# COMPACT_ATOMS: atom_id res chain seq x y z
N MET A 1 -10.86 -36.40 -0.49
CA MET A 1 -11.93 -35.61 -1.15
C MET A 1 -11.39 -34.22 -1.41
N VAL A 2 -10.87 -33.98 -2.63
CA VAL A 2 -10.17 -32.72 -2.98
C VAL A 2 -11.21 -31.74 -3.52
N ARG A 3 -11.50 -30.68 -2.77
CA ARG A 3 -12.35 -29.56 -3.26
C ARG A 3 -11.52 -28.64 -4.15
N ARG A 4 -11.91 -28.56 -5.40
CA ARG A 4 -11.37 -27.58 -6.35
C ARG A 4 -11.84 -26.18 -5.96
N VAL A 5 -10.90 -25.27 -5.76
CA VAL A 5 -11.18 -23.84 -5.58
C VAL A 5 -11.32 -23.23 -6.98
N SER A 6 -12.54 -22.84 -7.32
CA SER A 6 -12.79 -22.08 -8.56
C SER A 6 -12.43 -20.61 -8.30
N VAL A 7 -11.35 -20.14 -8.91
CA VAL A 7 -11.00 -18.72 -8.93
C VAL A 7 -11.74 -18.11 -10.12
N SER A 8 -12.79 -17.33 -9.85
CA SER A 8 -13.44 -16.50 -10.86
C SER A 8 -12.61 -15.25 -11.08
N ILE A 9 -11.91 -15.21 -12.22
CA ILE A 9 -11.18 -14.03 -12.68
C ILE A 9 -12.22 -13.10 -13.33
N VAL A 10 -12.58 -12.02 -12.63
CA VAL A 10 -13.35 -10.93 -13.24
C VAL A 10 -12.36 -10.13 -14.08
N GLY A 11 -12.40 -10.34 -15.39
CA GLY A 11 -11.59 -9.60 -16.35
C GLY A 11 -12.03 -8.14 -16.45
N LEU A 12 -11.24 -7.22 -15.93
CA LEU A 12 -11.39 -5.79 -16.18
C LEU A 12 -10.68 -5.46 -17.50
N LEU A 13 -11.44 -5.24 -18.54
CA LEU A 13 -10.96 -4.83 -19.87
C LEU A 13 -10.55 -3.36 -19.79
N ILE A 14 -9.25 -3.08 -19.69
CA ILE A 14 -8.70 -1.71 -19.79
C ILE A 14 -8.39 -1.46 -21.27
N MET A 15 -9.17 -0.58 -21.90
CA MET A 15 -8.87 -0.07 -23.25
C MET A 15 -7.59 0.78 -23.21
N TRP A 16 -6.58 0.32 -23.92
CA TRP A 16 -5.36 1.07 -24.21
C TRP A 16 -5.61 2.01 -25.40
N LEU A 17 -5.58 3.32 -25.14
CA LEU A 17 -5.34 4.31 -26.19
C LEU A 17 -3.83 4.50 -26.30
N SER A 18 -3.25 3.91 -27.32
CA SER A 18 -1.86 4.08 -27.69
C SER A 18 -1.65 5.43 -28.37
N SER A 19 -1.12 6.41 -27.64
CA SER A 19 -0.48 7.58 -28.22
C SER A 19 1.01 7.33 -28.23
N GLY A 20 1.58 7.10 -29.42
CA GLY A 20 3.01 6.99 -29.60
C GLY A 20 3.69 8.32 -29.30
N ALA A 21 4.58 8.31 -28.34
CA ALA A 21 5.56 9.38 -28.11
C ALA A 21 6.94 8.73 -28.03
N ASN A 22 7.87 9.21 -28.87
CA ASN A 22 9.25 8.79 -28.93
C ASN A 22 9.90 8.93 -27.54
N ALA A 23 10.33 7.80 -26.99
CA ALA A 23 11.20 7.79 -25.83
C ALA A 23 12.61 8.17 -26.29
N GLN A 24 13.01 9.40 -26.02
CA GLN A 24 14.41 9.78 -25.99
C GLN A 24 14.98 9.42 -24.63
N ASP A 25 16.05 8.64 -24.62
CA ASP A 25 16.82 8.26 -23.45
C ASP A 25 17.35 9.51 -22.71
N ALA A 26 16.60 9.95 -21.72
CA ALA A 26 17.12 10.84 -20.68
C ALA A 26 17.40 9.96 -19.47
N ALA A 27 18.67 9.80 -19.12
CA ALA A 27 19.06 9.24 -17.83
C ALA A 27 18.32 9.98 -16.72
N PRO A 28 17.78 9.29 -15.71
CA PRO A 28 17.08 9.97 -14.64
C PRO A 28 18.07 10.80 -13.83
N GLU A 29 18.09 12.10 -14.07
CA GLU A 29 18.61 13.04 -13.10
C GLU A 29 17.89 12.78 -11.77
N ASN A 30 18.66 12.80 -10.70
CA ASN A 30 18.22 12.63 -9.31
C ASN A 30 17.32 13.82 -8.89
N SER A 31 16.20 13.95 -9.56
CA SER A 31 15.22 15.00 -9.31
C SER A 31 14.42 14.57 -8.08
N ALA A 32 14.66 15.26 -6.97
CA ALA A 32 13.75 15.21 -5.83
C ALA A 32 12.34 15.37 -6.35
N SER A 33 11.55 14.31 -6.21
CA SER A 33 10.20 14.24 -6.80
C SER A 33 9.37 15.41 -6.31
N ALA A 34 8.70 16.12 -7.22
CA ALA A 34 7.78 17.19 -6.82
C ALA A 34 6.70 16.63 -5.88
N PRO A 35 6.15 17.43 -4.95
CA PRO A 35 5.05 16.98 -4.10
C PRO A 35 3.90 16.45 -4.93
N CYS A 36 3.46 15.23 -4.68
CA CYS A 36 2.37 14.61 -5.45
C CYS A 36 1.35 13.93 -4.55
N TRP A 37 0.14 13.78 -5.08
CA TRP A 37 -0.89 12.93 -4.49
C TRP A 37 -0.84 11.53 -5.11
N GLU A 38 -1.11 10.51 -4.30
CA GLU A 38 -1.30 9.13 -4.76
C GLU A 38 -2.63 8.60 -4.24
N VAL A 39 -3.47 8.10 -5.14
CA VAL A 39 -4.66 7.31 -4.77
C VAL A 39 -4.26 5.85 -4.79
N GLN A 40 -4.66 5.12 -3.74
CA GLN A 40 -4.32 3.72 -3.54
C GLN A 40 -5.59 2.88 -3.45
N VAL A 41 -5.61 1.75 -4.15
CA VAL A 41 -6.67 0.75 -4.04
C VAL A 41 -6.06 -0.63 -3.78
N ALA A 42 -6.61 -1.35 -2.81
CA ALA A 42 -6.25 -2.75 -2.60
C ALA A 42 -7.47 -3.63 -2.88
N PRO A 43 -7.39 -4.50 -3.89
CA PRO A 43 -8.48 -5.42 -4.21
C PRO A 43 -8.53 -6.62 -3.27
N PHE A 44 -7.44 -6.98 -2.59
CA PHE A 44 -7.37 -8.11 -1.68
C PHE A 44 -6.18 -8.04 -0.72
N ALA A 45 -6.25 -8.85 0.33
CA ALA A 45 -5.15 -9.13 1.23
C ALA A 45 -4.98 -10.65 1.38
N LEU A 46 -3.74 -11.11 1.54
CA LEU A 46 -3.41 -12.49 1.90
C LEU A 46 -3.19 -12.58 3.40
N HIS A 47 -3.80 -13.59 4.03
CA HIS A 47 -3.62 -13.88 5.45
C HIS A 47 -2.72 -15.10 5.60
N TRP A 48 -1.82 -15.07 6.60
CA TRP A 48 -0.94 -16.21 6.90
C TRP A 48 -1.72 -17.42 7.45
N SER A 49 -2.85 -17.16 8.10
CA SER A 49 -3.73 -18.21 8.64
C SER A 49 -4.98 -18.37 7.80
N ASN A 50 -5.34 -19.62 7.50
CA ASN A 50 -6.61 -19.94 6.87
C ASN A 50 -7.69 -20.00 7.95
N SER A 51 -8.54 -18.96 8.02
CA SER A 51 -9.71 -18.94 8.90
C SER A 51 -10.97 -18.69 8.08
N SER A 52 -12.02 -19.44 8.38
CA SER A 52 -13.34 -19.22 7.76
C SER A 52 -13.99 -17.88 8.14
N GLU A 53 -13.45 -17.21 9.18
CA GLU A 53 -13.88 -15.88 9.60
C GLU A 53 -13.33 -14.76 8.71
N HIS A 54 -12.26 -15.03 7.92
CA HIS A 54 -11.64 -14.02 7.08
C HIS A 54 -12.51 -13.66 5.89
N LYS A 55 -12.91 -12.40 5.83
CA LYS A 55 -13.66 -11.80 4.73
C LYS A 55 -12.70 -11.09 3.78
N HIS A 56 -13.18 -10.79 2.60
CA HIS A 56 -12.43 -10.03 1.62
C HIS A 56 -12.12 -8.62 2.13
N VAL A 57 -10.90 -8.16 1.92
CA VAL A 57 -10.43 -6.82 2.30
C VAL A 57 -10.43 -5.94 1.06
N TYR A 58 -11.12 -4.80 1.14
CA TYR A 58 -11.07 -3.75 0.14
C TYR A 58 -10.57 -2.48 0.80
N LEU A 59 -9.58 -1.83 0.19
CA LEU A 59 -8.99 -0.60 0.71
C LEU A 59 -9.01 0.48 -0.36
N LEU A 60 -9.36 1.70 0.07
CA LEU A 60 -9.16 2.94 -0.65
C LEU A 60 -8.32 3.87 0.22
N GLY A 61 -7.25 4.41 -0.33
CA GLY A 61 -6.34 5.32 0.36
C GLY A 61 -5.99 6.54 -0.46
N ILE A 62 -5.58 7.58 0.23
CA ILE A 62 -4.97 8.77 -0.36
C ILE A 62 -3.69 9.09 0.42
N GLU A 63 -2.61 9.33 -0.30
CA GLU A 63 -1.29 9.62 0.23
C GLU A 63 -0.75 10.91 -0.41
N ARG A 64 -0.09 11.74 0.37
CA ARG A 64 0.67 12.88 -0.09
C ARG A 64 2.15 12.61 0.13
N SER A 65 2.96 12.80 -0.90
CA SER A 65 4.41 12.75 -0.80
C SER A 65 5.04 14.13 -0.97
N HIS A 66 6.18 14.33 -0.35
CA HIS A 66 7.02 15.50 -0.46
C HIS A 66 8.48 15.04 -0.51
N PRO A 67 9.38 15.76 -1.22
CA PRO A 67 10.82 15.53 -1.10
C PRO A 67 11.23 15.54 0.38
N ALA A 68 11.99 14.53 0.79
CA ALA A 68 12.47 14.49 2.16
C ALA A 68 13.48 15.62 2.40
N LYS A 69 13.33 16.31 3.53
CA LYS A 69 14.36 17.27 3.97
C LYS A 69 15.56 16.49 4.50
N PRO A 70 16.80 17.02 4.35
CA PRO A 70 17.98 16.42 4.94
C PRO A 70 17.76 16.17 6.44
N SER A 71 17.91 14.92 6.85
CA SER A 71 17.72 14.47 8.23
C SER A 71 18.63 13.26 8.50
N TRP A 72 18.60 12.76 9.73
CA TRP A 72 19.27 11.50 10.07
C TRP A 72 18.69 10.28 9.33
N VAL A 73 17.48 10.39 8.80
CA VAL A 73 16.88 9.40 7.91
C VAL A 73 17.21 9.79 6.47
N ALA A 74 18.07 9.01 5.82
CA ALA A 74 18.41 9.20 4.41
C ALA A 74 17.30 8.64 3.51
N ALA A 75 16.14 9.32 3.50
CA ALA A 75 14.99 8.98 2.66
C ALA A 75 14.88 9.96 1.49
N ASP A 76 14.25 9.54 0.41
CA ASP A 76 14.01 10.39 -0.76
C ASP A 76 12.73 11.22 -0.60
N GLU A 77 11.69 10.62 -0.01
CA GLU A 77 10.40 11.27 0.19
C GLU A 77 9.88 11.06 1.61
N THR A 78 9.19 12.06 2.14
CA THR A 78 8.28 11.91 3.28
C THR A 78 6.87 11.69 2.75
N VAL A 79 6.12 10.80 3.38
CA VAL A 79 4.75 10.48 2.99
C VAL A 79 3.82 10.62 4.19
N TRP A 80 2.57 11.00 3.94
CA TRP A 80 1.49 10.93 4.92
C TRP A 80 0.16 10.71 4.21
N GLY A 81 -0.78 10.08 4.88
CA GLY A 81 -2.04 9.77 4.26
C GLY A 81 -3.04 9.12 5.19
N VAL A 82 -4.16 8.74 4.58
CA VAL A 82 -5.21 7.99 5.24
C VAL A 82 -5.78 6.94 4.28
N SER A 83 -6.11 5.79 4.82
CA SER A 83 -6.85 4.77 4.09
C SER A 83 -8.08 4.33 4.88
N ALA A 84 -9.16 4.06 4.16
CA ALA A 84 -10.38 3.45 4.67
C ALA A 84 -10.53 2.06 4.06
N PHE A 85 -10.93 1.08 4.86
CA PHE A 85 -11.05 -0.29 4.39
C PHE A 85 -12.06 -1.10 5.22
N ARG A 86 -12.48 -2.23 4.65
CA ARG A 86 -13.10 -3.29 5.44
C ARG A 86 -12.03 -4.27 5.85
N ASN A 87 -11.86 -4.45 7.17
CA ASN A 87 -10.90 -5.44 7.68
C ASN A 87 -11.39 -6.87 7.43
N SER A 88 -10.51 -7.84 7.65
CA SER A 88 -10.81 -9.26 7.42
C SER A 88 -11.95 -9.84 8.27
N PHE A 89 -12.40 -9.13 9.27
CA PHE A 89 -13.57 -9.49 10.09
C PHE A 89 -14.85 -8.73 9.67
N GLY A 90 -14.78 -7.95 8.57
CA GLY A 90 -15.89 -7.21 8.00
C GLY A 90 -16.24 -5.91 8.71
N GLN A 91 -15.39 -5.43 9.62
CA GLN A 91 -15.57 -4.14 10.29
C GLN A 91 -14.98 -3.00 9.46
N SER A 92 -15.64 -1.84 9.46
CA SER A 92 -15.10 -0.62 8.86
C SER A 92 -13.91 -0.14 9.67
N SER A 93 -12.81 0.11 8.99
CA SER A 93 -11.51 0.44 9.57
C SER A 93 -10.86 1.59 8.81
N ALA A 94 -9.95 2.29 9.47
CA ALA A 94 -9.15 3.36 8.89
C ALA A 94 -7.71 3.29 9.43
N TYR A 95 -6.77 3.76 8.62
CA TYR A 95 -5.37 3.91 9.01
C TYR A 95 -4.88 5.29 8.59
N ALA A 96 -4.53 6.13 9.56
CA ALA A 96 -3.89 7.42 9.35
C ALA A 96 -2.39 7.26 9.62
N PHE A 97 -1.54 7.67 8.69
CA PHE A 97 -0.12 7.37 8.74
C PHE A 97 0.77 8.50 8.25
N ALA A 98 2.02 8.44 8.67
CA ALA A 98 3.14 9.17 8.09
C ALA A 98 4.35 8.24 8.01
N GLY A 99 5.32 8.58 7.17
CA GLY A 99 6.49 7.74 6.98
C GLY A 99 7.47 8.28 5.97
N TYR A 100 8.29 7.37 5.48
CA TYR A 100 9.37 7.65 4.54
C TYR A 100 9.34 6.69 3.36
N ARG A 101 9.82 7.17 2.22
CA ARG A 101 10.02 6.37 1.01
C ARG A 101 11.46 6.51 0.54
N TRP A 102 12.04 5.38 0.16
CA TRP A 102 13.34 5.23 -0.47
C TRP A 102 13.14 4.67 -1.87
N ASN A 103 13.56 5.42 -2.87
CA ASN A 103 13.50 5.03 -4.27
C ASN A 103 14.75 4.24 -4.67
N SER A 104 14.71 3.62 -5.84
CA SER A 104 15.86 2.89 -6.41
C SER A 104 16.49 1.87 -5.44
N LEU A 105 15.63 1.09 -4.79
CA LEU A 105 16.07 0.07 -3.83
C LEU A 105 17.10 -0.87 -4.48
N PHE A 106 18.23 -1.09 -3.81
CA PHE A 106 19.38 -1.86 -4.33
C PHE A 106 19.92 -1.33 -5.67
N GLY A 107 19.79 -0.04 -5.96
CA GLY A 107 20.18 0.56 -7.23
C GLY A 107 19.24 0.24 -8.41
N HIS A 108 18.09 -0.42 -8.16
CA HIS A 108 17.11 -0.75 -9.18
C HIS A 108 16.00 0.30 -9.22
N SER A 109 16.05 1.16 -10.25
CA SER A 109 15.24 2.37 -10.37
C SER A 109 13.72 2.18 -10.14
N PRO A 110 13.05 1.12 -10.66
CA PRO A 110 11.62 0.96 -10.44
C PRO A 110 11.25 0.44 -9.04
N LEU A 111 12.20 -0.12 -8.27
CA LEU A 111 11.93 -0.63 -6.94
C LEU A 111 11.99 0.49 -5.90
N PHE A 112 11.04 0.48 -4.97
CA PHE A 112 11.04 1.38 -3.83
C PHE A 112 10.62 0.67 -2.55
N PHE A 113 11.03 1.24 -1.42
CA PHE A 113 10.60 0.83 -0.10
C PHE A 113 9.88 2.00 0.57
N LYS A 114 8.79 1.71 1.29
CA LYS A 114 8.15 2.67 2.22
C LYS A 114 8.06 2.05 3.60
N LEU A 115 8.26 2.87 4.62
CA LEU A 115 7.96 2.50 6.00
C LEU A 115 6.99 3.54 6.54
N THR A 116 5.78 3.10 6.87
CA THR A 116 4.74 3.96 7.43
C THR A 116 4.42 3.57 8.85
N GLY A 117 4.30 4.58 9.72
CA GLY A 117 3.84 4.44 11.09
C GLY A 117 2.60 5.28 11.32
N GLY A 118 1.65 4.81 12.13
CA GLY A 118 0.42 5.55 12.30
C GLY A 118 -0.57 4.93 13.27
N LEU A 119 -1.79 5.41 13.21
CA LEU A 119 -2.90 4.97 14.04
C LEU A 119 -3.92 4.20 13.20
N LEU A 120 -4.12 2.95 13.55
CA LEU A 120 -5.14 2.07 13.00
C LEU A 120 -6.39 2.16 13.89
N TYR A 121 -7.56 2.25 13.27
CA TYR A 121 -8.86 2.14 13.93
C TYR A 121 -9.73 1.10 13.24
N GLY A 122 -10.56 0.36 14.02
CA GLY A 122 -11.64 -0.46 13.47
C GLY A 122 -11.69 -1.90 13.96
N TYR A 123 -10.68 -2.41 14.66
CA TYR A 123 -10.71 -3.74 15.29
C TYR A 123 -11.36 -3.64 16.66
N ARG A 124 -12.71 -3.67 16.68
CA ARG A 124 -13.54 -3.58 17.89
C ARG A 124 -14.02 -4.96 18.33
N LYS A 125 -14.59 -5.04 19.53
CA LYS A 125 -15.16 -6.31 20.04
C LYS A 125 -16.00 -7.02 18.99
N PRO A 126 -15.86 -8.35 18.84
CA PRO A 126 -15.01 -9.24 19.65
C PRO A 126 -13.57 -9.39 19.14
N TYR A 127 -13.09 -8.59 18.17
CA TYR A 127 -11.82 -8.76 17.44
C TYR A 127 -10.69 -7.84 17.92
N GLU A 128 -10.80 -7.23 19.11
CA GLU A 128 -9.79 -6.32 19.66
C GLU A 128 -8.42 -7.00 19.83
N ASN A 129 -8.41 -8.27 20.18
CA ASN A 129 -7.20 -9.08 20.38
C ASN A 129 -6.49 -9.49 19.08
N LYS A 130 -7.04 -9.15 17.92
CA LYS A 130 -6.45 -9.49 16.61
C LYS A 130 -5.38 -8.51 16.14
N VAL A 131 -5.24 -7.36 16.83
CA VAL A 131 -4.23 -6.35 16.54
C VAL A 131 -3.51 -6.00 17.85
N PRO A 132 -2.15 -5.98 17.85
CA PRO A 132 -1.39 -5.70 19.05
C PRO A 132 -1.66 -4.28 19.56
N PHE A 133 -1.60 -4.13 20.90
CA PHE A 133 -1.80 -2.84 21.60
C PHE A 133 -3.14 -2.16 21.30
N ASN A 134 -4.16 -2.94 20.96
CA ASN A 134 -5.49 -2.40 20.70
C ASN A 134 -6.15 -1.92 21.99
N HIS A 135 -6.63 -0.68 21.94
CA HIS A 135 -7.44 -0.10 23.01
C HIS A 135 -8.67 0.59 22.40
N ASN A 136 -9.87 0.08 22.72
CA ASN A 136 -11.14 0.60 22.21
C ASN A 136 -11.20 0.71 20.66
N GLY A 137 -10.56 -0.21 19.94
CA GLY A 137 -10.51 -0.22 18.50
C GLY A 137 -9.34 0.56 17.89
N PHE A 138 -8.54 1.27 18.69
CA PHE A 138 -7.35 1.97 18.25
C PHE A 138 -6.09 1.14 18.52
N SER A 139 -5.18 1.13 17.57
CA SER A 139 -3.91 0.41 17.66
C SER A 139 -2.82 1.16 16.91
N PRO A 140 -1.58 1.20 17.42
CA PRO A 140 -0.46 1.66 16.61
C PRO A 140 -0.22 0.68 15.45
N GLY A 141 0.10 1.21 14.29
CA GLY A 141 0.46 0.42 13.11
C GLY A 141 1.83 0.82 12.59
N LEU A 142 2.64 -0.17 12.24
CA LEU A 142 3.89 0.00 11.51
C LEU A 142 3.86 -0.94 10.31
N ILE A 143 3.90 -0.38 9.10
CA ILE A 143 3.73 -1.15 7.86
C ILE A 143 4.91 -0.90 6.95
N PRO A 144 5.81 -1.88 6.80
CA PRO A 144 6.80 -1.90 5.73
C PRO A 144 6.13 -2.28 4.41
N ILE A 145 6.48 -1.56 3.35
CA ILE A 145 5.90 -1.69 2.02
C ILE A 145 7.04 -1.76 1.00
N VAL A 146 7.01 -2.75 0.14
CA VAL A 146 7.86 -2.79 -1.06
C VAL A 146 6.95 -2.55 -2.26
N GLY A 147 7.41 -1.71 -3.19
CA GLY A 147 6.66 -1.40 -4.39
C GLY A 147 7.53 -1.40 -5.64
N TYR A 148 6.86 -1.55 -6.77
CA TYR A 148 7.44 -1.50 -8.09
C TYR A 148 6.70 -0.45 -8.93
N GLN A 149 7.45 0.51 -9.45
CA GLN A 149 6.94 1.55 -10.35
C GLN A 149 6.75 0.97 -11.75
N LEU A 150 5.51 0.88 -12.21
CA LEU A 150 5.17 0.34 -13.54
C LEU A 150 5.31 1.41 -14.62
N THR A 151 4.90 2.63 -14.30
CA THR A 151 4.99 3.83 -15.13
C THR A 151 5.40 5.01 -14.24
N PRO A 152 5.69 6.20 -14.76
CA PRO A 152 5.95 7.38 -13.91
C PRO A 152 4.84 7.65 -12.88
N ASN A 153 3.61 7.25 -13.17
CA ASN A 153 2.46 7.53 -12.31
C ASN A 153 1.86 6.29 -11.63
N ASP A 154 2.13 5.07 -12.11
CA ASP A 154 1.45 3.87 -11.64
C ASP A 154 2.41 2.92 -10.93
N SER A 155 2.01 2.36 -9.81
CA SER A 155 2.80 1.41 -9.04
C SER A 155 1.96 0.25 -8.51
N ILE A 156 2.62 -0.88 -8.28
CA ILE A 156 2.10 -1.97 -7.47
C ILE A 156 2.92 -2.06 -6.19
N GLN A 157 2.25 -2.32 -5.08
CA GLN A 157 2.87 -2.27 -3.76
C GLN A 157 2.39 -3.46 -2.92
N THR A 158 3.26 -3.97 -2.07
CA THR A 158 2.95 -5.02 -1.11
C THR A 158 3.34 -4.55 0.28
N GLY A 159 2.36 -4.45 1.17
CA GLY A 159 2.56 -4.09 2.56
C GLY A 159 2.45 -5.31 3.47
N VAL A 160 3.37 -5.45 4.44
CA VAL A 160 3.34 -6.51 5.44
C VAL A 160 2.56 -6.03 6.66
N LEU A 161 1.49 -6.75 7.00
CA LEU A 161 0.60 -6.44 8.11
C LEU A 161 0.99 -7.25 9.38
N GLY A 162 2.27 -7.26 9.69
CA GLY A 162 2.82 -8.02 10.81
C GLY A 162 2.51 -9.51 10.71
N THR A 163 1.92 -10.07 11.77
CA THR A 163 1.53 -11.48 11.83
C THR A 163 0.21 -11.80 11.14
N ALA A 164 -0.50 -10.79 10.62
CA ALA A 164 -1.81 -10.99 9.99
C ALA A 164 -1.71 -11.44 8.53
N GLY A 165 -0.77 -10.87 7.75
CA GLY A 165 -0.67 -11.18 6.33
C GLY A 165 0.02 -10.10 5.52
N MET A 166 -0.31 -10.05 4.23
CA MET A 166 0.14 -9.03 3.28
C MET A 166 -1.06 -8.40 2.57
N ILE A 167 -0.92 -7.11 2.24
CA ILE A 167 -1.88 -6.39 1.41
C ILE A 167 -1.24 -6.00 0.09
N PHE A 168 -1.97 -6.16 -1.00
CA PHE A 168 -1.52 -5.79 -2.34
C PHE A 168 -2.30 -4.58 -2.81
N THR A 169 -1.57 -3.53 -3.18
CA THR A 169 -2.13 -2.22 -3.49
C THR A 169 -1.66 -1.77 -4.87
N TYR A 170 -2.55 -1.21 -5.64
CA TYR A 170 -2.22 -0.41 -6.81
C TYR A 170 -2.29 1.06 -6.40
N GLY A 171 -1.27 1.84 -6.77
CA GLY A 171 -1.17 3.27 -6.52
C GLY A 171 -1.07 4.05 -7.82
N ARG A 172 -1.80 5.17 -7.91
CA ARG A 172 -1.70 6.12 -9.02
C ARG A 172 -1.41 7.53 -8.49
N ARG A 173 -0.32 8.11 -8.99
CA ARG A 173 0.17 9.47 -8.69
C ARG A 173 -0.41 10.51 -9.64
N PHE A 174 -0.60 11.75 -9.11
CA PHE A 174 -1.10 12.90 -9.85
C PHE A 174 -0.24 14.14 -9.56
#